data_12f9abf6358911245f0dbd81863b2d73
#
_entry.id   12f9abf6358911245f0dbd81863b2d73
#
_cell.length_a   1.000
_cell.length_b   1.000
_cell.length_c   1.000
_cell.angle_alpha   90.00
_cell.angle_beta   90.00
_cell.angle_gamma   90.00
#
_symmetry.space_group_name_H-M   'P 1'
#
loop_
_entity.id
_entity.type
_entity.pdbx_description
1 polymer ?
#
loop_
_entity_poly.entity_id
_entity_poly.type
_entity_poly.pdbx_seq_one_letter_code
_entity_poly.pdbx_strand_id
1 'polypeptide(L)'
;MEEHIVLLARHLSREQFEVFAITPDWEATKPFTASLQAAADHVTEITPDRRYGIWRQLREVLRMWVQIRRWRIEVMHMHSTTYRGQMVALLVARLAGVKRIYVTEHLAPDAPLPLVGRLIRDLFSKMLDGVVCVSQKNYRARSTYLFTPHARTLVVENGVDPNDFPPIPQPVLDTLRQEYCLPADAQVIGTVVRFEPEKGLDDLLAAFPAIRAACPRAYLLMVGDGSLRQHLEQQAQALGVAEYVRFTGFQRNPRPFLGLMDAFVLPVPVGSMSIGLLEAMAMGRAVVITFGGKGEAVVHGESGFCAEPHNPASIAQYVIEILSRPELQAQFHRAARERVEDVFSAQRVAKVLGELYVSKRDTSGG
;
A
#
# COMPACT_ATOMS: atom_id res chain seq x y z
N MET A 1 -3.80 -3.44 2.55
CA MET A 1 -5.04 -4.12 2.10
C MET A 1 -6.27 -3.50 2.72
N GLU A 2 -6.38 -3.48 4.03
CA GLU A 2 -7.56 -2.97 4.75
C GLU A 2 -7.91 -1.53 4.36
N GLU A 3 -6.95 -0.63 4.38
CA GLU A 3 -7.15 0.77 3.98
C GLU A 3 -7.64 0.91 2.53
N HIS A 4 -7.07 0.13 1.60
CA HIS A 4 -7.52 0.10 0.21
C HIS A 4 -9.01 -0.28 0.09
N ILE A 5 -9.48 -1.25 0.88
CA ILE A 5 -10.88 -1.70 0.88
C ILE A 5 -11.79 -0.59 1.43
N VAL A 6 -11.38 0.07 2.51
CA VAL A 6 -12.13 1.20 3.10
C VAL A 6 -12.24 2.36 2.11
N LEU A 7 -11.12 2.72 1.46
CA LEU A 7 -11.10 3.79 0.44
C LEU A 7 -11.98 3.44 -0.76
N LEU A 8 -11.91 2.20 -1.26
CA LEU A 8 -12.78 1.73 -2.33
C LEU A 8 -14.25 1.84 -1.91
N ALA A 9 -14.62 1.34 -0.73
CA ALA A 9 -15.98 1.42 -0.22
C ALA A 9 -16.45 2.87 -0.06
N ARG A 10 -15.58 3.80 0.37
CA ARG A 10 -15.89 5.22 0.55
C ARG A 10 -16.16 5.95 -0.77
N HIS A 11 -15.39 5.63 -1.82
CA HIS A 11 -15.38 6.39 -3.09
C HIS A 11 -16.16 5.75 -4.24
N LEU A 12 -16.71 4.54 -4.09
CA LEU A 12 -17.66 4.01 -5.06
C LEU A 12 -18.91 4.90 -5.15
N SER A 13 -19.34 5.21 -6.36
CA SER A 13 -20.54 6.04 -6.61
C SER A 13 -21.78 5.43 -5.98
N ARG A 14 -22.39 6.14 -5.03
CA ARG A 14 -23.65 5.73 -4.38
C ARG A 14 -24.88 5.87 -5.29
N GLU A 15 -24.76 6.57 -6.39
CA GLU A 15 -25.80 6.62 -7.42
C GLU A 15 -25.88 5.32 -8.22
N GLN A 16 -24.75 4.57 -8.29
CA GLN A 16 -24.64 3.35 -9.09
C GLN A 16 -24.52 2.08 -8.24
N PHE A 17 -24.01 2.19 -7.02
CA PHE A 17 -23.68 1.05 -6.16
C PHE A 17 -24.20 1.21 -4.74
N GLU A 18 -24.85 0.17 -4.25
CA GLU A 18 -25.04 -0.09 -2.83
C GLU A 18 -23.92 -1.03 -2.38
N VAL A 19 -23.15 -0.64 -1.36
CA VAL A 19 -21.93 -1.32 -0.95
C VAL A 19 -22.16 -2.15 0.31
N PHE A 20 -21.92 -3.44 0.18
CA PHE A 20 -22.02 -4.44 1.23
C PHE A 20 -20.64 -4.99 1.56
N ALA A 21 -20.31 -5.16 2.83
CA ALA A 21 -19.04 -5.74 3.26
C ALA A 21 -19.23 -6.95 4.17
N ILE A 22 -18.44 -8.00 3.92
CA ILE A 22 -18.31 -9.16 4.80
C ILE A 22 -16.88 -9.21 5.30
N THR A 23 -16.69 -9.12 6.61
CA THR A 23 -15.40 -9.15 7.29
C THR A 23 -15.28 -10.37 8.19
N PRO A 24 -14.05 -10.85 8.50
CA PRO A 24 -13.89 -11.87 9.52
C PRO A 24 -14.14 -11.28 10.93
N ASP A 25 -14.75 -12.10 11.79
CA ASP A 25 -14.95 -11.79 13.21
C ASP A 25 -13.72 -12.17 14.03
N TRP A 26 -12.63 -11.41 13.88
CA TRP A 26 -11.42 -11.54 14.67
C TRP A 26 -11.15 -10.24 15.43
N GLU A 27 -10.59 -10.33 16.62
CA GLU A 27 -10.26 -9.15 17.43
C GLU A 27 -9.36 -8.17 16.65
N ALA A 28 -8.36 -8.72 15.94
CA ALA A 28 -7.45 -7.93 15.11
C ALA A 28 -8.12 -7.16 13.95
N THR A 29 -9.32 -7.59 13.51
CA THR A 29 -10.04 -6.93 12.40
C THR A 29 -11.12 -5.95 12.87
N LYS A 30 -11.37 -5.82 14.18
CA LYS A 30 -12.39 -4.91 14.71
C LYS A 30 -12.18 -3.43 14.29
N PRO A 31 -10.97 -2.86 14.33
CA PRO A 31 -10.75 -1.49 13.86
C PRO A 31 -11.06 -1.31 12.37
N PHE A 32 -10.72 -2.32 11.55
CA PHE A 32 -11.03 -2.34 10.12
C PHE A 32 -12.54 -2.43 9.88
N THR A 33 -13.24 -3.33 10.60
CA THR A 33 -14.70 -3.46 10.51
C THR A 33 -15.40 -2.15 10.88
N ALA A 34 -14.94 -1.46 11.94
CA ALA A 34 -15.46 -0.15 12.32
C ALA A 34 -15.26 0.91 11.22
N SER A 35 -14.08 0.92 10.58
CA SER A 35 -13.82 1.82 9.44
C SER A 35 -14.72 1.52 8.24
N LEU A 36 -15.01 0.25 7.98
CA LEU A 36 -15.96 -0.14 6.92
C LEU A 36 -17.40 0.21 7.24
N GLN A 37 -17.82 0.14 8.51
CA GLN A 37 -19.16 0.58 8.94
C GLN A 37 -19.41 2.07 8.64
N ALA A 38 -18.36 2.89 8.63
CA ALA A 38 -18.45 4.29 8.23
C ALA A 38 -18.39 4.51 6.70
N ALA A 39 -17.96 3.51 5.93
CA ALA A 39 -17.68 3.64 4.50
C ALA A 39 -18.65 2.83 3.61
N ALA A 40 -19.28 1.78 4.11
CA ALA A 40 -20.20 0.90 3.37
C ALA A 40 -21.63 1.06 3.91
N ASP A 41 -22.62 0.71 3.08
CA ASP A 41 -24.03 0.81 3.47
C ASP A 41 -24.41 -0.31 4.44
N HIS A 42 -23.80 -1.49 4.28
CA HIS A 42 -24.07 -2.64 5.16
C HIS A 42 -22.79 -3.42 5.43
N VAL A 43 -22.53 -3.75 6.69
CA VAL A 43 -21.39 -4.57 7.11
C VAL A 43 -21.87 -5.74 7.98
N THR A 44 -21.31 -6.91 7.75
CA THR A 44 -21.54 -8.10 8.59
C THR A 44 -20.25 -8.89 8.81
N GLU A 45 -20.17 -9.55 9.97
CA GLU A 45 -19.03 -10.37 10.34
C GLU A 45 -19.37 -11.85 10.14
N ILE A 46 -18.65 -12.52 9.25
CA ILE A 46 -18.79 -13.95 8.95
C ILE A 46 -17.41 -14.55 8.73
N THR A 47 -17.09 -15.62 9.49
CA THR A 47 -15.75 -16.25 9.45
C THR A 47 -15.86 -17.74 9.19
N PRO A 48 -15.87 -18.19 7.92
CA PRO A 48 -15.87 -19.62 7.58
C PRO A 48 -14.45 -20.22 7.73
N ASP A 49 -13.97 -20.35 8.98
CA ASP A 49 -12.62 -20.81 9.30
C ASP A 49 -12.63 -22.23 9.85
N ARG A 50 -11.82 -23.12 9.23
CA ARG A 50 -11.67 -24.53 9.64
C ARG A 50 -11.11 -24.73 11.04
N ARG A 51 -10.37 -23.76 11.56
CA ARG A 51 -9.78 -23.81 12.92
C ARG A 51 -10.82 -23.93 14.03
N TYR A 52 -12.04 -23.52 13.76
CA TYR A 52 -13.13 -23.58 14.75
C TYR A 52 -14.01 -24.85 14.65
N GLY A 53 -13.58 -25.87 13.90
CA GLY A 53 -14.28 -27.13 13.70
C GLY A 53 -15.29 -27.10 12.54
N ILE A 54 -15.59 -28.31 12.02
CA ILE A 54 -16.37 -28.47 10.79
C ILE A 54 -17.79 -27.94 10.88
N TRP A 55 -18.47 -28.14 12.02
CA TRP A 55 -19.85 -27.70 12.20
C TRP A 55 -19.97 -26.18 12.24
N ARG A 56 -19.03 -25.48 12.91
CA ARG A 56 -18.98 -24.04 12.91
C ARG A 56 -18.69 -23.51 11.51
N GLN A 57 -17.74 -24.12 10.80
CA GLN A 57 -17.43 -23.73 9.41
C GLN A 57 -18.66 -23.88 8.51
N LEU A 58 -19.37 -25.00 8.56
CA LEU A 58 -20.58 -25.21 7.75
C LEU A 58 -21.66 -24.18 8.07
N ARG A 59 -21.86 -23.86 9.35
CA ARG A 59 -22.80 -22.81 9.77
C ARG A 59 -22.41 -21.44 9.19
N GLU A 60 -21.15 -21.06 9.25
CA GLU A 60 -20.69 -19.77 8.73
C GLU A 60 -20.75 -19.71 7.19
N VAL A 61 -20.48 -20.82 6.51
CA VAL A 61 -20.68 -20.96 5.06
C VAL A 61 -22.16 -20.75 4.70
N LEU A 62 -23.07 -21.39 5.44
CA LEU A 62 -24.51 -21.21 5.23
C LEU A 62 -24.95 -19.78 5.52
N ARG A 63 -24.46 -19.16 6.60
CA ARG A 63 -24.72 -17.75 6.92
C ARG A 63 -24.27 -16.83 5.78
N MET A 64 -23.07 -17.05 5.24
CA MET A 64 -22.56 -16.29 4.10
C MET A 64 -23.46 -16.43 2.87
N TRP A 65 -23.85 -17.67 2.54
CA TRP A 65 -24.76 -17.93 1.42
C TRP A 65 -26.11 -17.23 1.60
N VAL A 66 -26.74 -17.35 2.76
CA VAL A 66 -28.01 -16.70 3.10
C VAL A 66 -27.87 -15.18 3.00
N GLN A 67 -26.77 -14.62 3.53
CA GLN A 67 -26.56 -13.17 3.55
C GLN A 67 -26.37 -12.61 2.13
N ILE A 68 -25.57 -13.27 1.29
CA ILE A 68 -25.36 -12.88 -0.12
C ILE A 68 -26.70 -12.90 -0.87
N ARG A 69 -27.53 -13.92 -0.67
CA ARG A 69 -28.86 -14.00 -1.29
C ARG A 69 -29.84 -12.94 -0.75
N ARG A 70 -29.83 -12.70 0.54
CA ARG A 70 -30.69 -11.68 1.19
C ARG A 70 -30.36 -10.29 0.66
N TRP A 71 -29.11 -9.99 0.49
CA TRP A 71 -28.62 -8.71 -0.06
C TRP A 71 -28.72 -8.62 -1.57
N ARG A 72 -29.07 -9.71 -2.27
CA ARG A 72 -29.19 -9.78 -3.74
C ARG A 72 -27.91 -9.30 -4.44
N ILE A 73 -26.74 -9.72 -3.93
CA ILE A 73 -25.45 -9.27 -4.46
C ILE A 73 -25.30 -9.63 -5.93
N GLU A 74 -25.05 -8.63 -6.78
CA GLU A 74 -24.81 -8.83 -8.21
C GLU A 74 -23.31 -8.94 -8.51
N VAL A 75 -22.49 -8.17 -7.83
CA VAL A 75 -21.04 -8.13 -7.99
C VAL A 75 -20.38 -8.42 -6.64
N MET A 76 -19.45 -9.35 -6.62
CA MET A 76 -18.63 -9.63 -5.44
C MET A 76 -17.17 -9.36 -5.77
N HIS A 77 -16.52 -8.50 -4.99
CA HIS A 77 -15.10 -8.23 -5.08
C HIS A 77 -14.39 -8.72 -3.82
N MET A 78 -13.51 -9.69 -3.97
CA MET A 78 -12.74 -10.28 -2.88
C MET A 78 -11.33 -9.70 -2.84
N HIS A 79 -10.81 -9.42 -1.65
CA HIS A 79 -9.44 -8.93 -1.46
C HIS A 79 -8.61 -9.99 -0.74
N SER A 80 -7.41 -10.28 -1.22
CA SER A 80 -6.57 -11.34 -0.67
C SER A 80 -5.10 -10.99 -0.65
N THR A 81 -4.44 -11.41 0.41
CA THR A 81 -2.98 -11.49 0.49
C THR A 81 -2.45 -12.84 0.07
N THR A 82 -3.33 -13.87 0.01
CA THR A 82 -2.96 -15.23 -0.39
C THR A 82 -4.02 -15.81 -1.33
N TYR A 83 -3.60 -16.58 -2.31
CA TYR A 83 -4.49 -17.22 -3.29
C TYR A 83 -5.27 -18.43 -2.77
N ARG A 84 -5.02 -18.89 -1.52
CA ARG A 84 -5.67 -20.09 -0.95
C ARG A 84 -6.96 -19.82 -0.18
N GLY A 85 -7.09 -18.62 0.40
CA GLY A 85 -8.16 -18.32 1.37
C GLY A 85 -9.55 -18.08 0.79
N GLN A 86 -9.69 -17.93 -0.53
CA GLN A 86 -10.92 -17.41 -1.13
C GLN A 86 -11.78 -18.45 -1.86
N MET A 87 -11.31 -19.71 -1.99
CA MET A 87 -12.04 -20.71 -2.75
C MET A 87 -13.45 -21.00 -2.19
N VAL A 88 -13.59 -21.04 -0.86
CA VAL A 88 -14.90 -21.24 -0.23
C VAL A 88 -15.83 -20.08 -0.53
N ALA A 89 -15.36 -18.85 -0.36
CA ALA A 89 -16.17 -17.64 -0.65
C ALA A 89 -16.59 -17.57 -2.12
N LEU A 90 -15.68 -17.94 -3.04
CA LEU A 90 -15.95 -18.00 -4.47
C LEU A 90 -17.05 -19.01 -4.81
N LEU A 91 -16.96 -20.24 -4.27
CA LEU A 91 -17.99 -21.26 -4.46
C LEU A 91 -19.34 -20.82 -3.89
N VAL A 92 -19.34 -20.27 -2.67
CA VAL A 92 -20.54 -19.76 -2.03
C VAL A 92 -21.20 -18.65 -2.86
N ALA A 93 -20.39 -17.71 -3.38
CA ALA A 93 -20.87 -16.62 -4.20
C ALA A 93 -21.53 -17.13 -5.49
N ARG A 94 -20.89 -18.08 -6.19
CA ARG A 94 -21.49 -18.68 -7.41
C ARG A 94 -22.77 -19.45 -7.11
N LEU A 95 -22.80 -20.25 -6.04
CA LEU A 95 -24.01 -20.96 -5.60
C LEU A 95 -25.11 -20.01 -5.13
N ALA A 96 -24.77 -18.86 -4.61
CA ALA A 96 -25.72 -17.80 -4.25
C ALA A 96 -26.28 -17.04 -5.45
N GLY A 97 -25.72 -17.22 -6.66
CA GLY A 97 -26.16 -16.60 -7.90
C GLY A 97 -25.50 -15.26 -8.22
N VAL A 98 -24.34 -14.96 -7.59
CA VAL A 98 -23.59 -13.75 -7.90
C VAL A 98 -23.14 -13.79 -9.37
N LYS A 99 -23.47 -12.74 -10.12
CA LYS A 99 -23.26 -12.67 -11.58
C LYS A 99 -21.80 -12.41 -11.92
N ARG A 100 -21.11 -11.54 -11.15
CA ARG A 100 -19.73 -11.11 -11.41
C ARG A 100 -18.89 -11.24 -10.16
N ILE A 101 -17.72 -11.85 -10.28
CA ILE A 101 -16.80 -12.06 -9.17
C ILE A 101 -15.40 -11.61 -9.57
N TYR A 102 -14.85 -10.67 -8.81
CA TYR A 102 -13.51 -10.14 -8.96
C TYR A 102 -12.65 -10.47 -7.74
N VAL A 103 -11.34 -10.53 -7.94
CA VAL A 103 -10.36 -10.70 -6.86
C VAL A 103 -9.26 -9.67 -7.02
N THR A 104 -8.95 -8.90 -5.97
CA THR A 104 -7.71 -8.12 -5.88
C THR A 104 -6.64 -8.91 -5.14
N GLU A 105 -5.51 -9.13 -5.79
CA GLU A 105 -4.32 -9.74 -5.21
C GLU A 105 -3.33 -8.67 -4.73
N HIS A 106 -3.17 -8.55 -3.40
CA HIS A 106 -2.33 -7.52 -2.79
C HIS A 106 -0.84 -7.91 -2.69
N LEU A 107 -0.53 -9.21 -2.76
CA LEU A 107 0.85 -9.71 -2.75
C LEU A 107 1.13 -10.50 -4.03
N ALA A 108 2.34 -10.32 -4.55
CA ALA A 108 2.85 -11.16 -5.63
C ALA A 108 3.15 -12.57 -5.10
N PRO A 109 2.94 -13.63 -5.88
CA PRO A 109 3.45 -14.95 -5.53
C PRO A 109 4.99 -14.92 -5.58
N ASP A 110 5.63 -15.44 -4.52
CA ASP A 110 7.09 -15.46 -4.39
C ASP A 110 7.73 -16.66 -5.08
N ALA A 111 6.93 -17.71 -5.35
CA ALA A 111 7.39 -18.94 -5.98
C ALA A 111 6.28 -19.60 -6.80
N PRO A 112 6.64 -20.44 -7.79
CA PRO A 112 5.67 -21.21 -8.54
C PRO A 112 4.95 -22.22 -7.65
N LEU A 113 3.65 -22.36 -7.84
CA LEU A 113 2.86 -23.36 -7.15
C LEU A 113 3.22 -24.78 -7.63
N PRO A 114 3.12 -25.79 -6.76
CA PRO A 114 3.11 -27.20 -7.16
C PRO A 114 2.03 -27.46 -8.23
N LEU A 115 2.26 -28.42 -9.13
CA LEU A 115 1.40 -28.69 -10.27
C LEU A 115 -0.09 -28.82 -9.89
N VAL A 116 -0.40 -29.58 -8.84
CA VAL A 116 -1.77 -29.74 -8.33
C VAL A 116 -2.37 -28.40 -7.90
N GLY A 117 -1.58 -27.56 -7.22
CA GLY A 117 -1.99 -26.22 -6.81
C GLY A 117 -2.29 -25.30 -8.00
N ARG A 118 -1.52 -25.43 -9.09
CA ARG A 118 -1.76 -24.69 -10.35
C ARG A 118 -3.06 -25.13 -11.00
N LEU A 119 -3.31 -26.43 -11.12
CA LEU A 119 -4.53 -26.98 -11.73
C LEU A 119 -5.79 -26.57 -10.96
N ILE A 120 -5.76 -26.68 -9.64
CA ILE A 120 -6.86 -26.23 -8.78
C ILE A 120 -7.10 -24.76 -8.97
N ARG A 121 -6.05 -23.92 -8.96
CA ARG A 121 -6.16 -22.50 -9.14
C ARG A 121 -6.68 -22.13 -10.52
N ASP A 122 -6.21 -22.80 -11.59
CA ASP A 122 -6.72 -22.58 -12.95
C ASP A 122 -8.22 -22.87 -13.02
N LEU A 123 -8.66 -23.98 -12.43
CA LEU A 123 -10.09 -24.31 -12.36
C LEU A 123 -10.89 -23.21 -11.66
N PHE A 124 -10.42 -22.71 -10.50
CA PHE A 124 -11.10 -21.64 -9.77
C PHE A 124 -11.01 -20.30 -10.49
N SER A 125 -9.93 -20.03 -11.21
CA SER A 125 -9.78 -18.78 -11.97
C SER A 125 -10.82 -18.64 -13.09
N LYS A 126 -11.30 -19.78 -13.66
CA LYS A 126 -12.39 -19.80 -14.64
C LYS A 126 -13.73 -19.35 -14.07
N MET A 127 -13.87 -19.41 -12.75
CA MET A 127 -15.06 -18.92 -12.05
C MET A 127 -14.98 -17.41 -11.75
N LEU A 128 -13.85 -16.75 -12.01
CA LEU A 128 -13.68 -15.31 -11.84
C LEU A 128 -13.98 -14.56 -13.12
N ASP A 129 -14.58 -13.40 -12.99
CA ASP A 129 -14.79 -12.48 -14.13
C ASP A 129 -13.56 -11.60 -14.36
N GLY A 130 -12.75 -11.38 -13.31
CA GLY A 130 -11.47 -10.70 -13.44
C GLY A 130 -10.62 -10.79 -12.17
N VAL A 131 -9.32 -10.57 -12.37
CA VAL A 131 -8.34 -10.47 -11.31
C VAL A 131 -7.65 -9.12 -11.41
N VAL A 132 -7.59 -8.41 -10.30
CA VAL A 132 -6.93 -7.13 -10.16
C VAL A 132 -5.59 -7.33 -9.45
N CYS A 133 -4.51 -6.91 -10.09
CA CYS A 133 -3.18 -6.84 -9.50
C CYS A 133 -2.88 -5.41 -9.07
N VAL A 134 -2.38 -5.20 -7.87
CA VAL A 134 -2.09 -3.87 -7.34
C VAL A 134 -0.75 -3.29 -7.83
N SER A 135 -0.07 -3.97 -8.75
CA SER A 135 1.16 -3.48 -9.40
C SER A 135 1.51 -4.30 -10.63
N GLN A 136 2.30 -3.73 -11.53
CA GLN A 136 2.89 -4.46 -12.67
C GLN A 136 3.77 -5.63 -12.22
N LYS A 137 4.43 -5.52 -11.07
CA LYS A 137 5.20 -6.64 -10.49
C LYS A 137 4.28 -7.82 -10.17
N ASN A 138 3.14 -7.58 -9.50
CA ASN A 138 2.16 -8.62 -9.19
C ASN A 138 1.62 -9.25 -10.48
N TYR A 139 1.32 -8.43 -11.49
CA TYR A 139 0.87 -8.89 -12.79
C TYR A 139 1.89 -9.81 -13.47
N ARG A 140 3.18 -9.40 -13.52
CA ARG A 140 4.27 -10.21 -14.12
C ARG A 140 4.51 -11.49 -13.34
N ALA A 141 4.58 -11.44 -12.01
CA ALA A 141 4.75 -12.62 -11.17
C ALA A 141 3.58 -13.60 -11.34
N ARG A 142 2.35 -13.09 -11.41
CA ARG A 142 1.17 -13.88 -11.72
C ARG A 142 1.28 -14.55 -13.08
N SER A 143 1.67 -13.82 -14.11
CA SER A 143 1.82 -14.33 -15.47
C SER A 143 2.89 -15.42 -15.56
N THR A 144 3.97 -15.28 -14.78
CA THR A 144 5.09 -16.21 -14.76
C THR A 144 4.79 -17.49 -13.97
N TYR A 145 4.16 -17.36 -12.80
CA TYR A 145 4.00 -18.46 -11.85
C TYR A 145 2.61 -19.12 -11.90
N LEU A 146 1.64 -18.47 -12.54
CA LEU A 146 0.25 -18.91 -12.53
C LEU A 146 -0.28 -18.95 -13.97
N PHE A 147 -0.72 -20.13 -14.41
CA PHE A 147 -1.39 -20.34 -15.70
C PHE A 147 -2.78 -19.67 -15.70
N THR A 148 -2.83 -18.35 -15.85
CA THR A 148 -4.11 -17.65 -15.98
C THR A 148 -4.14 -16.85 -17.27
N PRO A 149 -5.25 -16.86 -18.02
CA PRO A 149 -5.37 -16.09 -19.26
C PRO A 149 -5.15 -14.60 -18.97
N HIS A 150 -4.20 -13.98 -19.68
CA HIS A 150 -3.88 -12.55 -19.56
C HIS A 150 -5.10 -11.64 -19.77
N ALA A 151 -6.04 -12.06 -20.60
CA ALA A 151 -7.24 -11.31 -20.96
C ALA A 151 -8.17 -10.97 -19.79
N ARG A 152 -8.03 -11.67 -18.63
CA ARG A 152 -8.86 -11.45 -17.44
C ARG A 152 -8.10 -10.80 -16.27
N THR A 153 -6.88 -10.35 -16.49
CA THR A 153 -6.08 -9.75 -15.44
C THR A 153 -5.85 -8.27 -15.73
N LEU A 154 -6.14 -7.43 -14.74
CA LEU A 154 -6.00 -5.97 -14.80
C LEU A 154 -4.97 -5.52 -13.78
N VAL A 155 -4.29 -4.43 -14.08
CA VAL A 155 -3.46 -3.72 -13.08
C VAL A 155 -4.23 -2.47 -12.68
N VAL A 156 -4.60 -2.41 -11.39
CA VAL A 156 -5.14 -1.21 -10.75
C VAL A 156 -4.33 -0.99 -9.50
N GLU A 157 -3.49 0.01 -9.54
CA GLU A 157 -2.57 0.31 -8.47
C GLU A 157 -3.31 0.82 -7.23
N ASN A 158 -2.68 0.68 -6.06
CA ASN A 158 -3.23 1.25 -4.83
C ASN A 158 -3.33 2.77 -4.95
N GLY A 159 -4.33 3.34 -4.31
CA GLY A 159 -4.50 4.78 -4.20
C GLY A 159 -4.57 5.22 -2.75
N VAL A 160 -4.44 6.52 -2.54
CA VAL A 160 -4.72 7.22 -1.28
C VAL A 160 -5.74 8.32 -1.54
N ASP A 161 -6.47 8.74 -0.53
CA ASP A 161 -7.33 9.92 -0.67
C ASP A 161 -6.51 11.19 -0.37
N PRO A 162 -6.20 12.04 -1.36
CA PRO A 162 -5.41 13.25 -1.12
C PRO A 162 -6.03 14.19 -0.08
N ASN A 163 -7.36 14.12 0.12
CA ASN A 163 -8.07 14.94 1.10
C ASN A 163 -7.80 14.49 2.55
N ASP A 164 -7.38 13.25 2.75
CA ASP A 164 -6.97 12.74 4.06
C ASP A 164 -5.59 13.29 4.49
N PHE A 165 -4.90 14.06 3.63
CA PHE A 165 -3.55 14.61 3.83
C PHE A 165 -3.51 16.15 3.77
N PRO A 166 -4.26 16.85 4.64
CA PRO A 166 -4.16 18.31 4.75
C PRO A 166 -2.80 18.70 5.34
N PRO A 167 -2.35 19.93 5.13
CA PRO A 167 -1.16 20.48 5.80
C PRO A 167 -1.26 20.29 7.32
N ILE A 168 -0.17 19.88 7.94
CA ILE A 168 -0.10 19.73 9.39
C ILE A 168 0.03 21.09 10.05
N PRO A 169 -0.78 21.42 11.08
CA PRO A 169 -0.69 22.69 11.77
C PRO A 169 0.69 22.89 12.41
N GLN A 170 1.24 24.11 12.28
CA GLN A 170 2.58 24.44 12.77
C GLN A 170 2.80 24.09 14.26
N PRO A 171 1.86 24.32 15.20
CA PRO A 171 2.04 23.94 16.60
C PRO A 171 2.28 22.43 16.81
N VAL A 172 1.70 21.57 15.95
CA VAL A 172 1.92 20.11 15.99
C VAL A 172 3.34 19.80 15.54
N LEU A 173 3.81 20.44 14.48
CA LEU A 173 5.19 20.28 13.99
C LEU A 173 6.21 20.77 15.02
N ASP A 174 5.94 21.89 15.69
CA ASP A 174 6.81 22.46 16.72
C ASP A 174 6.89 21.52 17.93
N THR A 175 5.76 20.94 18.35
CA THR A 175 5.73 19.94 19.43
C THR A 175 6.58 18.72 19.08
N LEU A 176 6.45 18.18 17.88
CA LEU A 176 7.25 17.03 17.42
C LEU A 176 8.74 17.39 17.32
N ARG A 177 9.09 18.60 16.84
CA ARG A 177 10.49 19.06 16.82
C ARG A 177 11.10 19.06 18.23
N GLN A 178 10.34 19.53 19.23
CA GLN A 178 10.79 19.52 20.64
C GLN A 178 10.92 18.09 21.17
N GLU A 179 9.90 17.24 20.96
CA GLU A 179 9.90 15.85 21.43
C GLU A 179 11.09 15.04 20.90
N TYR A 180 11.41 15.23 19.60
CA TYR A 180 12.52 14.51 18.96
C TYR A 180 13.83 15.30 18.91
N CYS A 181 13.95 16.39 19.70
CA CYS A 181 15.16 17.23 19.78
C CYS A 181 15.68 17.61 18.38
N LEU A 182 14.79 18.05 17.48
CA LEU A 182 15.12 18.58 16.16
C LEU A 182 15.23 20.10 16.23
N PRO A 183 16.37 20.71 15.89
CA PRO A 183 16.50 22.17 15.78
C PRO A 183 15.44 22.80 14.89
N ALA A 184 15.09 24.05 15.14
CA ALA A 184 14.06 24.74 14.35
C ALA A 184 14.44 24.87 12.87
N ASP A 185 15.75 24.99 12.57
CA ASP A 185 16.31 25.10 11.22
C ASP A 185 16.80 23.75 10.66
N ALA A 186 16.51 22.62 11.35
CA ALA A 186 16.88 21.29 10.89
C ALA A 186 16.22 20.96 9.54
N GLN A 187 17.01 20.45 8.62
CA GLN A 187 16.54 19.83 7.39
C GLN A 187 16.26 18.35 7.66
N VAL A 188 15.00 17.95 7.62
CA VAL A 188 14.57 16.63 8.04
C VAL A 188 14.43 15.70 6.84
N ILE A 189 15.27 14.68 6.80
CA ILE A 189 15.14 13.54 5.88
C ILE A 189 14.40 12.43 6.65
N GLY A 190 13.47 11.75 6.02
CA GLY A 190 12.77 10.69 6.74
C GLY A 190 12.32 9.54 5.89
N THR A 191 11.99 8.45 6.57
CA THR A 191 11.33 7.28 6.00
C THR A 191 10.23 6.78 6.93
N VAL A 192 9.17 6.21 6.36
CA VAL A 192 8.04 5.60 7.11
C VAL A 192 7.85 4.18 6.60
N VAL A 193 8.45 3.22 7.30
CA VAL A 193 8.42 1.80 6.91
C VAL A 193 8.59 0.88 8.12
N ARG A 194 8.27 -0.41 7.96
CA ARG A 194 8.70 -1.44 8.92
C ARG A 194 10.21 -1.66 8.81
N PHE A 195 10.89 -1.84 9.93
CA PHE A 195 12.34 -2.08 9.96
C PHE A 195 12.66 -3.54 9.70
N GLU A 196 12.52 -3.94 8.42
CA GLU A 196 12.74 -5.30 7.94
C GLU A 196 13.81 -5.30 6.83
N PRO A 197 14.55 -6.42 6.64
CA PRO A 197 15.70 -6.49 5.72
C PRO A 197 15.39 -6.04 4.28
N GLU A 198 14.19 -6.34 3.80
CA GLU A 198 13.79 -5.99 2.44
C GLU A 198 13.52 -4.48 2.23
N LYS A 199 13.63 -3.65 3.27
CA LYS A 199 13.37 -2.20 3.18
C LYS A 199 14.59 -1.35 2.86
N GLY A 200 15.81 -1.93 2.88
CA GLY A 200 17.04 -1.24 2.46
C GLY A 200 17.46 -0.10 3.40
N LEU A 201 17.08 -0.15 4.67
CA LEU A 201 17.36 0.91 5.64
C LEU A 201 18.86 1.05 5.94
N ASP A 202 19.62 -0.03 5.82
CA ASP A 202 21.08 -0.03 5.92
C ASP A 202 21.73 0.91 4.88
N ASP A 203 21.20 0.91 3.64
CA ASP A 203 21.69 1.77 2.56
C ASP A 203 21.39 3.24 2.86
N LEU A 204 20.24 3.55 3.44
CA LEU A 204 19.87 4.91 3.84
C LEU A 204 20.79 5.41 4.95
N LEU A 205 21.03 4.59 5.98
CA LEU A 205 21.97 4.94 7.05
C LEU A 205 23.40 5.09 6.54
N ALA A 206 23.85 4.22 5.62
CA ALA A 206 25.16 4.33 5.01
C ALA A 206 25.33 5.58 4.11
N ALA A 207 24.26 6.10 3.54
CA ALA A 207 24.23 7.35 2.79
C ALA A 207 24.33 8.59 3.69
N PHE A 208 23.87 8.50 4.94
CA PHE A 208 23.65 9.66 5.81
C PHE A 208 24.94 10.41 6.20
N PRO A 209 26.11 9.81 6.46
CA PRO A 209 27.35 10.55 6.69
C PRO A 209 27.69 11.52 5.57
N ALA A 210 27.58 11.11 4.30
CA ALA A 210 27.84 11.96 3.15
C ALA A 210 26.79 13.10 3.04
N ILE A 211 25.53 12.81 3.33
CA ILE A 211 24.48 13.83 3.38
C ILE A 211 24.78 14.85 4.47
N ARG A 212 25.14 14.38 5.65
CA ARG A 212 25.45 15.24 6.80
C ARG A 212 26.66 16.13 6.56
N ALA A 213 27.68 15.61 5.86
CA ALA A 213 28.87 16.39 5.49
C ALA A 213 28.54 17.54 4.51
N ALA A 214 27.66 17.28 3.54
CA ALA A 214 27.23 18.29 2.56
C ALA A 214 26.15 19.25 3.11
N CYS A 215 25.26 18.74 3.97
CA CYS A 215 24.13 19.47 4.58
C CYS A 215 24.23 19.42 6.11
N PRO A 216 25.01 20.30 6.77
CA PRO A 216 25.26 20.24 8.21
C PRO A 216 24.04 20.43 9.12
N ARG A 217 22.88 20.82 8.58
CA ARG A 217 21.61 20.89 9.30
C ARG A 217 20.71 19.66 9.09
N ALA A 218 21.19 18.62 8.37
CA ALA A 218 20.42 17.44 8.09
C ALA A 218 20.22 16.55 9.34
N TYR A 219 19.01 16.11 9.57
CA TYR A 219 18.62 15.10 10.55
C TYR A 219 17.86 13.98 9.84
N LEU A 220 18.08 12.73 10.29
CA LEU A 220 17.40 11.57 9.75
C LEU A 220 16.31 11.09 10.72
N LEU A 221 15.07 11.04 10.27
CA LEU A 221 13.90 10.64 11.02
C LEU A 221 13.43 9.26 10.54
N MET A 222 13.67 8.23 11.33
CA MET A 222 13.32 6.83 11.06
C MET A 222 11.99 6.51 11.75
N VAL A 223 10.89 6.55 10.99
CA VAL A 223 9.54 6.30 11.53
C VAL A 223 9.13 4.86 11.26
N GLY A 224 8.96 4.10 12.33
CA GLY A 224 8.63 2.68 12.28
C GLY A 224 9.36 1.85 13.30
N ASP A 225 9.12 0.55 13.27
CA ASP A 225 9.76 -0.45 14.10
C ASP A 225 9.88 -1.77 13.36
N GLY A 226 10.65 -2.72 13.91
CA GLY A 226 10.80 -4.05 13.32
C GLY A 226 12.08 -4.77 13.78
N SER A 227 12.35 -5.91 13.11
CA SER A 227 13.44 -6.80 13.49
C SER A 227 14.82 -6.16 13.40
N LEU A 228 15.01 -5.14 12.57
CA LEU A 228 16.29 -4.46 12.37
C LEU A 228 16.52 -3.28 13.34
N ARG A 229 15.62 -2.95 14.25
CA ARG A 229 15.74 -1.76 15.12
C ARG A 229 17.09 -1.64 15.79
N GLN A 230 17.49 -2.66 16.52
CA GLN A 230 18.74 -2.67 17.26
C GLN A 230 19.97 -2.61 16.32
N HIS A 231 19.93 -3.32 15.19
CA HIS A 231 20.98 -3.30 14.19
C HIS A 231 21.18 -1.89 13.62
N LEU A 232 20.10 -1.19 13.26
CA LEU A 232 20.16 0.16 12.70
C LEU A 232 20.68 1.20 13.72
N GLU A 233 20.33 1.05 14.99
CA GLU A 233 20.89 1.89 16.06
C GLU A 233 22.41 1.69 16.23
N GLN A 234 22.88 0.43 16.20
CA GLN A 234 24.31 0.11 16.23
C GLN A 234 25.04 0.62 14.99
N GLN A 235 24.43 0.50 13.80
CA GLN A 235 25.01 1.03 12.56
C GLN A 235 25.13 2.55 12.62
N ALA A 236 24.14 3.27 13.12
CA ALA A 236 24.20 4.72 13.30
C ALA A 236 25.35 5.15 14.23
N GLN A 237 25.59 4.38 15.31
CA GLN A 237 26.72 4.59 16.22
C GLN A 237 28.06 4.34 15.52
N ALA A 238 28.19 3.20 14.81
CA ALA A 238 29.41 2.85 14.10
C ALA A 238 29.78 3.86 13.00
N LEU A 239 28.78 4.47 12.37
CA LEU A 239 28.94 5.54 11.38
C LEU A 239 29.20 6.93 11.99
N GLY A 240 29.11 7.08 13.31
CA GLY A 240 29.31 8.36 14.01
C GLY A 240 28.20 9.38 13.78
N VAL A 241 27.00 8.95 13.40
CA VAL A 241 25.86 9.82 13.09
C VAL A 241 24.68 9.68 14.06
N ALA A 242 24.82 8.87 15.10
CA ALA A 242 23.71 8.54 16.01
C ALA A 242 23.04 9.78 16.64
N GLU A 243 23.79 10.84 16.94
CA GLU A 243 23.23 12.09 17.48
C GLU A 243 22.35 12.87 16.52
N TYR A 244 22.37 12.54 15.21
CA TYR A 244 21.57 13.16 14.16
C TYR A 244 20.47 12.25 13.64
N VAL A 245 20.34 11.02 14.15
CA VAL A 245 19.29 10.05 13.76
C VAL A 245 18.24 9.96 14.87
N ARG A 246 16.99 10.02 14.49
CA ARG A 246 15.84 9.89 15.39
C ARG A 246 15.01 8.68 15.00
N PHE A 247 14.91 7.74 15.90
CA PHE A 247 14.07 6.56 15.76
C PHE A 247 12.80 6.76 16.58
N THR A 248 11.65 6.85 15.93
CA THR A 248 10.38 7.17 16.60
C THR A 248 9.62 5.97 17.14
N GLY A 249 10.01 4.74 16.74
CA GLY A 249 9.18 3.56 16.94
C GLY A 249 7.96 3.54 16.01
N PHE A 250 7.09 2.54 16.20
CA PHE A 250 5.86 2.42 15.44
C PHE A 250 4.92 3.58 15.74
N GLN A 251 4.46 4.24 14.69
CA GLN A 251 3.50 5.34 14.78
C GLN A 251 2.19 4.94 14.12
N ARG A 252 1.09 4.99 14.89
CA ARG A 252 -0.24 4.68 14.37
C ARG A 252 -0.71 5.73 13.35
N ASN A 253 -0.30 6.97 13.53
CA ASN A 253 -0.55 8.07 12.59
C ASN A 253 0.79 8.70 12.17
N PRO A 254 1.38 8.31 11.03
CA PRO A 254 2.66 8.84 10.58
C PRO A 254 2.56 10.23 9.92
N ARG A 255 1.36 10.75 9.64
CA ARG A 255 1.16 12.00 8.91
C ARG A 255 1.88 13.21 9.52
N PRO A 256 1.87 13.47 10.86
CA PRO A 256 2.61 14.57 11.43
C PRO A 256 4.13 14.45 11.20
N PHE A 257 4.67 13.24 11.21
CA PHE A 257 6.08 12.98 10.92
C PHE A 257 6.41 13.24 9.45
N LEU A 258 5.54 12.82 8.52
CA LEU A 258 5.67 13.18 7.11
C LEU A 258 5.63 14.71 6.93
N GLY A 259 4.82 15.41 7.71
CA GLY A 259 4.74 16.87 7.72
C GLY A 259 6.06 17.55 8.08
N LEU A 260 6.92 16.91 8.91
CA LEU A 260 8.23 17.43 9.27
C LEU A 260 9.30 17.27 8.18
N MET A 261 9.10 16.33 7.23
CA MET A 261 10.15 15.94 6.29
C MET A 261 10.31 16.94 5.15
N ASP A 262 11.54 17.34 4.89
CA ASP A 262 11.95 18.07 3.70
C ASP A 262 12.17 17.12 2.52
N ALA A 263 12.67 15.91 2.80
CA ALA A 263 12.81 14.84 1.82
C ALA A 263 12.37 13.50 2.43
N PHE A 264 11.54 12.77 1.71
CA PHE A 264 11.16 11.39 2.05
C PHE A 264 12.00 10.41 1.25
N VAL A 265 12.58 9.41 1.89
CA VAL A 265 13.42 8.39 1.23
C VAL A 265 12.81 7.01 1.41
N LEU A 266 12.59 6.30 0.29
CA LEU A 266 12.17 4.91 0.28
C LEU A 266 13.25 4.05 -0.38
N PRO A 267 14.22 3.50 0.38
CA PRO A 267 15.39 2.83 -0.18
C PRO A 267 15.16 1.35 -0.51
N VAL A 268 13.93 0.94 -0.78
CA VAL A 268 13.55 -0.46 -1.01
C VAL A 268 14.19 -1.00 -2.29
N PRO A 269 15.13 -1.95 -2.22
CA PRO A 269 15.88 -2.41 -3.39
C PRO A 269 15.03 -3.22 -4.37
N VAL A 270 14.07 -3.97 -3.85
CA VAL A 270 13.10 -4.75 -4.66
C VAL A 270 11.73 -4.64 -4.01
N GLY A 271 10.78 -4.06 -4.68
CA GLY A 271 9.46 -3.88 -4.06
C GLY A 271 8.32 -3.63 -5.04
N SER A 272 7.14 -3.59 -4.48
CA SER A 272 5.93 -3.03 -5.07
C SER A 272 5.71 -1.61 -4.53
N MET A 273 4.78 -0.87 -5.13
CA MET A 273 4.37 0.45 -4.66
C MET A 273 4.04 0.42 -3.15
N SER A 274 4.67 1.33 -2.40
CA SER A 274 4.44 1.48 -0.96
C SER A 274 3.32 2.49 -0.72
N ILE A 275 2.39 2.17 0.16
CA ILE A 275 1.37 3.14 0.62
C ILE A 275 2.07 4.34 1.28
N GLY A 276 3.08 4.11 2.13
CA GLY A 276 3.85 5.20 2.74
C GLY A 276 4.51 6.16 1.74
N LEU A 277 4.88 5.68 0.54
CA LEU A 277 5.33 6.56 -0.55
C LEU A 277 4.19 7.44 -1.06
N LEU A 278 3.02 6.86 -1.33
CA LEU A 278 1.86 7.64 -1.79
C LEU A 278 1.38 8.63 -0.74
N GLU A 279 1.46 8.30 0.54
CA GLU A 279 1.17 9.20 1.66
C GLU A 279 2.16 10.37 1.71
N ALA A 280 3.47 10.09 1.56
CA ALA A 280 4.49 11.13 1.50
C ALA A 280 4.28 12.08 0.30
N MET A 281 3.96 11.52 -0.88
CA MET A 281 3.63 12.28 -2.07
C MET A 281 2.33 13.09 -1.90
N ALA A 282 1.30 12.53 -1.27
CA ALA A 282 0.05 13.22 -0.95
C ALA A 282 0.26 14.38 0.04
N MET A 283 1.21 14.22 0.98
CA MET A 283 1.68 15.32 1.85
C MET A 283 2.54 16.34 1.11
N GLY A 284 2.75 16.16 -0.20
CA GLY A 284 3.62 17.02 -1.00
C GLY A 284 5.08 16.94 -0.55
N ARG A 285 5.60 15.78 -0.20
CA ARG A 285 7.04 15.65 0.14
C ARG A 285 7.87 15.37 -1.10
N ALA A 286 9.05 15.99 -1.18
CA ALA A 286 10.04 15.63 -2.19
C ALA A 286 10.53 14.20 -1.90
N VAL A 287 10.52 13.33 -2.90
CA VAL A 287 10.76 11.91 -2.68
C VAL A 287 12.02 11.42 -3.41
N VAL A 288 12.79 10.58 -2.72
CA VAL A 288 13.87 9.77 -3.31
C VAL A 288 13.53 8.31 -3.10
N ILE A 289 13.40 7.56 -4.17
CA ILE A 289 13.18 6.11 -4.12
C ILE A 289 14.31 5.39 -4.83
N THR A 290 14.46 4.08 -4.58
CA THR A 290 15.35 3.27 -5.42
C THR A 290 14.60 2.69 -6.61
N PHE A 291 15.27 2.49 -7.75
CA PHE A 291 14.66 1.89 -8.95
C PHE A 291 14.02 0.52 -8.70
N GLY A 292 14.51 -0.23 -7.72
CA GLY A 292 13.92 -1.51 -7.31
C GLY A 292 12.56 -1.37 -6.63
N GLY A 293 12.28 -0.21 -6.02
CA GLY A 293 10.99 0.14 -5.45
C GLY A 293 9.93 0.48 -6.49
N LYS A 294 10.25 0.37 -7.78
CA LYS A 294 9.50 0.77 -8.99
C LYS A 294 8.31 1.65 -8.70
N GLY A 295 8.68 2.89 -8.58
CA GLY A 295 7.67 3.86 -8.65
C GLY A 295 7.31 4.15 -10.10
N GLU A 296 6.31 3.47 -10.57
CA GLU A 296 5.41 4.13 -11.49
C GLU A 296 4.85 5.40 -10.83
N ALA A 297 4.91 5.45 -9.50
CA ALA A 297 4.58 6.63 -8.71
C ALA A 297 5.52 7.81 -8.94
N VAL A 298 6.83 7.60 -9.08
CA VAL A 298 7.83 8.67 -9.21
C VAL A 298 8.39 8.71 -10.62
N VAL A 299 8.29 9.85 -11.27
CA VAL A 299 8.97 10.14 -12.53
C VAL A 299 10.27 10.85 -12.20
N HIS A 300 11.40 10.20 -12.52
CA HIS A 300 12.73 10.70 -12.21
C HIS A 300 12.99 12.09 -12.78
N GLY A 301 13.37 13.03 -11.91
CA GLY A 301 13.64 14.42 -12.28
C GLY A 301 12.40 15.31 -12.44
N GLU A 302 11.18 14.75 -12.36
CA GLU A 302 9.93 15.50 -12.48
C GLU A 302 9.16 15.56 -11.14
N SER A 303 8.87 14.40 -10.54
CA SER A 303 8.11 14.30 -9.27
C SER A 303 8.93 13.72 -8.12
N GLY A 304 10.23 13.57 -8.31
CA GLY A 304 11.19 13.02 -7.35
C GLY A 304 12.39 12.40 -8.05
N PHE A 305 13.25 11.74 -7.28
CA PHE A 305 14.39 11.04 -7.82
C PHE A 305 14.32 9.53 -7.62
N CYS A 306 14.89 8.79 -8.58
CA CYS A 306 15.09 7.35 -8.51
C CYS A 306 16.59 7.06 -8.40
N ALA A 307 17.04 6.62 -7.23
CA ALA A 307 18.40 6.22 -6.95
C ALA A 307 18.65 4.75 -7.35
N GLU A 308 19.90 4.37 -7.50
CA GLU A 308 20.27 2.98 -7.74
C GLU A 308 20.06 2.14 -6.47
N PRO A 309 19.48 0.93 -6.56
CA PRO A 309 19.39 0.00 -5.44
C PRO A 309 20.78 -0.39 -4.93
N HIS A 310 20.92 -0.59 -3.61
CA HIS A 310 22.16 -0.97 -2.96
C HIS A 310 23.33 0.00 -3.25
N ASN A 311 23.02 1.27 -3.50
CA ASN A 311 23.99 2.32 -3.74
C ASN A 311 23.74 3.53 -2.83
N PRO A 312 24.30 3.53 -1.60
CA PRO A 312 24.20 4.65 -0.67
C PRO A 312 24.68 5.99 -1.25
N ALA A 313 25.69 5.97 -2.14
CA ALA A 313 26.18 7.19 -2.77
C ALA A 313 25.13 7.81 -3.70
N SER A 314 24.38 7.00 -4.45
CA SER A 314 23.30 7.47 -5.30
C SER A 314 22.15 8.07 -4.46
N ILE A 315 21.80 7.45 -3.32
CA ILE A 315 20.82 8.01 -2.37
C ILE A 315 21.30 9.36 -1.84
N ALA A 316 22.56 9.42 -1.39
CA ALA A 316 23.13 10.65 -0.86
C ALA A 316 23.13 11.78 -1.90
N GLN A 317 23.54 11.51 -3.14
CA GLN A 317 23.54 12.47 -4.24
C GLN A 317 22.19 13.16 -4.40
N TYR A 318 21.11 12.39 -4.54
CA TYR A 318 19.79 12.94 -4.80
C TYR A 318 19.16 13.64 -3.58
N VAL A 319 19.43 13.14 -2.37
CA VAL A 319 19.00 13.83 -1.15
C VAL A 319 19.70 15.18 -0.99
N ILE A 320 21.03 15.23 -1.20
CA ILE A 320 21.81 16.48 -1.17
C ILE A 320 21.27 17.45 -2.22
N GLU A 321 20.98 16.98 -3.42
CA GLU A 321 20.45 17.81 -4.49
C GLU A 321 19.12 18.46 -4.11
N ILE A 322 18.20 17.72 -3.49
CA ILE A 322 16.92 18.24 -2.98
C ILE A 322 17.17 19.28 -1.88
N LEU A 323 17.99 18.94 -0.87
CA LEU A 323 18.19 19.82 0.29
C LEU A 323 18.98 21.10 -0.03
N SER A 324 19.79 21.08 -1.09
CA SER A 324 20.62 22.21 -1.53
C SER A 324 19.91 23.14 -2.50
N ARG A 325 18.75 22.74 -3.04
CA ARG A 325 18.00 23.49 -4.07
C ARG A 325 16.54 23.70 -3.67
N PRO A 326 16.23 24.79 -2.94
CA PRO A 326 14.86 25.06 -2.48
C PRO A 326 13.81 25.10 -3.61
N GLU A 327 14.20 25.60 -4.80
CA GLU A 327 13.30 25.65 -5.96
C GLU A 327 12.94 24.24 -6.45
N LEU A 328 13.92 23.34 -6.52
CA LEU A 328 13.72 21.95 -6.91
C LEU A 328 12.86 21.22 -5.87
N GLN A 329 13.14 21.44 -4.59
CA GLN A 329 12.33 20.90 -3.51
C GLN A 329 10.87 21.35 -3.63
N ALA A 330 10.62 22.64 -3.84
CA ALA A 330 9.27 23.19 -4.03
C ALA A 330 8.60 22.66 -5.30
N GLN A 331 9.36 22.44 -6.38
CA GLN A 331 8.87 21.80 -7.60
C GLN A 331 8.40 20.37 -7.31
N PHE A 332 9.24 19.56 -6.66
CA PHE A 332 8.90 18.18 -6.35
C PHE A 332 7.74 18.06 -5.35
N HIS A 333 7.63 18.98 -4.40
CA HIS A 333 6.48 19.04 -3.49
C HIS A 333 5.15 19.15 -4.25
N ARG A 334 5.09 20.04 -5.24
CA ARG A 334 3.88 20.21 -6.07
C ARG A 334 3.65 19.01 -6.98
N ALA A 335 4.68 18.62 -7.74
CA ALA A 335 4.56 17.55 -8.73
C ALA A 335 4.23 16.18 -8.11
N ALA A 336 4.78 15.89 -6.91
CA ALA A 336 4.45 14.67 -6.18
C ALA A 336 2.96 14.64 -5.79
N ARG A 337 2.43 15.76 -5.27
CA ARG A 337 1.01 15.86 -4.88
C ARG A 337 0.09 15.77 -6.09
N GLU A 338 0.34 16.55 -7.13
CA GLU A 338 -0.43 16.54 -8.39
C GLU A 338 -0.49 15.13 -8.97
N ARG A 339 0.64 14.41 -8.97
CA ARG A 339 0.68 13.04 -9.47
C ARG A 339 -0.18 12.07 -8.65
N VAL A 340 -0.25 12.23 -7.33
CA VAL A 340 -1.18 11.43 -6.50
C VAL A 340 -2.63 11.76 -6.85
N GLU A 341 -2.97 13.03 -6.98
CA GLU A 341 -4.33 13.49 -7.31
C GLU A 341 -4.77 12.96 -8.68
N ASP A 342 -3.88 13.01 -9.68
CA ASP A 342 -4.19 12.64 -11.06
C ASP A 342 -4.15 11.13 -11.32
N VAL A 343 -3.25 10.40 -10.67
CA VAL A 343 -2.96 9.00 -11.04
C VAL A 343 -3.29 8.01 -9.93
N PHE A 344 -3.01 8.37 -8.66
CA PHE A 344 -3.10 7.45 -7.52
C PHE A 344 -4.15 7.84 -6.49
N SER A 345 -5.15 8.65 -6.89
CA SER A 345 -6.25 8.98 -5.98
C SER A 345 -7.21 7.80 -5.80
N ALA A 346 -7.71 7.66 -4.57
CA ALA A 346 -8.71 6.65 -4.23
C ALA A 346 -9.98 6.79 -5.09
N GLN A 347 -10.35 8.02 -5.44
CA GLN A 347 -11.46 8.34 -6.33
C GLN A 347 -11.25 7.74 -7.73
N ARG A 348 -10.05 7.86 -8.29
CA ARG A 348 -9.70 7.25 -9.58
C ARG A 348 -9.73 5.74 -9.52
N VAL A 349 -9.17 5.14 -8.48
CA VAL A 349 -9.21 3.69 -8.25
C VAL A 349 -10.66 3.19 -8.19
N ALA A 350 -11.50 3.85 -7.40
CA ALA A 350 -12.91 3.50 -7.27
C ALA A 350 -13.67 3.67 -8.60
N LYS A 351 -13.38 4.72 -9.39
CA LYS A 351 -13.95 4.92 -10.73
C LYS A 351 -13.58 3.79 -11.67
N VAL A 352 -12.30 3.44 -11.80
CA VAL A 352 -11.83 2.36 -12.67
C VAL A 352 -12.46 1.01 -12.29
N LEU A 353 -12.52 0.70 -10.99
CA LEU A 353 -13.16 -0.52 -10.52
C LEU A 353 -14.67 -0.48 -10.69
N GLY A 354 -15.33 0.66 -10.50
CA GLY A 354 -16.75 0.85 -10.77
C GLY A 354 -17.10 0.61 -12.23
N GLU A 355 -16.32 1.16 -13.16
CA GLU A 355 -16.47 0.91 -14.61
C GLU A 355 -16.30 -0.58 -14.93
N LEU A 356 -15.33 -1.26 -14.30
CA LEU A 356 -15.13 -2.70 -14.43
C LEU A 356 -16.38 -3.48 -13.96
N TYR A 357 -17.01 -3.06 -12.87
CA TYR A 357 -18.20 -3.74 -12.32
C TYR A 357 -19.42 -3.62 -13.20
N VAL A 358 -19.57 -2.55 -13.97
CA VAL A 358 -20.73 -2.34 -14.88
C VAL A 358 -20.45 -2.74 -16.32
N SER A 359 -19.17 -2.88 -16.73
CA SER A 359 -18.80 -3.26 -18.09
C SER A 359 -19.50 -4.57 -18.51
N LYS A 360 -20.03 -4.64 -19.75
CA LYS A 360 -20.58 -5.88 -20.29
C LYS A 360 -19.46 -6.91 -20.44
N ARG A 361 -19.75 -8.19 -20.20
CA ARG A 361 -18.82 -9.26 -20.59
C ARG A 361 -18.55 -9.14 -22.08
N ASP A 362 -17.30 -8.94 -22.48
CA ASP A 362 -16.89 -9.19 -23.85
C ASP A 362 -17.05 -10.68 -24.11
N THR A 363 -18.13 -11.04 -24.79
CA THR A 363 -18.40 -12.42 -25.23
C THR A 363 -17.60 -12.78 -26.49
N SER A 364 -16.62 -11.96 -26.90
CA SER A 364 -15.73 -12.19 -28.02
C SER A 364 -14.46 -12.92 -27.60
N GLY A 365 -14.54 -14.24 -27.42
CA GLY A 365 -13.43 -15.12 -27.12
C GLY A 365 -13.91 -16.57 -27.13
N GLY A 366 -14.35 -17.02 -28.34
CA GLY A 366 -14.53 -18.42 -28.67
C GLY A 366 -13.22 -19.02 -29.17
#